data_c5e590a955a6547749580b0dced70d0b
#
_entry.id   c5e590a955a6547749580b0dced70d0b
#
_cell.length_a   1.000
_cell.length_b   1.000
_cell.length_c   1.000
_cell.angle_alpha   90.00
_cell.angle_beta   90.00
_cell.angle_gamma   90.00
#
_symmetry.space_group_name_H-M   'P 1'
#
loop_
_entity.id
_entity.type
_entity.pdbx_description
1 polymer ?
#
loop_
_entity_poly.entity_id
_entity_poly.type
_entity_poly.pdbx_seq_one_letter_code
_entity_poly.pdbx_strand_id
1 'polypeptide(L)'
;ERLAEILLHSVCNDFASDTYPIQDNLIQMMGEVAGTDVLSLEPALAFREKLGNPKNRALTFDLIRLYALSLDPEQTNADWRNGAALYLNGLNALALAVERDALRQVFGDNRGPAIQDRVDDYLLDERNHAFVATALPDLTKGGVFMAIGSWHLPGENGMVELLREAGFTVTRIALPREAAE
;
A
#
# COMPACT_ATOMS: atom_id res chain seq x y z
N GLU A 1 -14.26 3.15 14.27
CA GLU A 1 -13.19 2.16 14.33
C GLU A 1 -13.73 0.80 13.84
N ARG A 2 -14.62 0.13 14.60
CA ARG A 2 -15.14 -1.20 14.27
C ARG A 2 -15.80 -1.29 12.89
N LEU A 3 -16.50 -0.23 12.43
CA LEU A 3 -17.13 -0.20 11.11
C LEU A 3 -16.04 -0.11 10.00
N ALA A 4 -14.99 0.68 10.20
CA ALA A 4 -13.89 0.77 9.24
C ALA A 4 -13.15 -0.58 9.10
N GLU A 5 -12.92 -1.28 10.21
CA GLU A 5 -12.35 -2.63 10.20
C GLU A 5 -13.23 -3.64 9.45
N ILE A 6 -14.54 -3.61 9.69
CA ILE A 6 -15.49 -4.50 8.99
C ILE A 6 -15.47 -4.22 7.48
N LEU A 7 -15.49 -2.95 7.07
CA LEU A 7 -15.45 -2.57 5.67
C LEU A 7 -14.13 -2.98 5.01
N LEU A 8 -13.00 -2.77 5.69
CA LEU A 8 -11.69 -3.18 5.20
C LEU A 8 -11.63 -4.69 4.92
N HIS A 9 -12.17 -5.49 5.83
CA HIS A 9 -12.23 -6.94 5.64
C HIS A 9 -13.26 -7.37 4.60
N SER A 10 -14.32 -6.62 4.39
CA SER A 10 -15.36 -6.94 3.39
C SER A 10 -14.87 -6.74 1.96
N VAL A 11 -13.98 -5.78 1.74
CA VAL A 11 -13.41 -5.47 0.42
C VAL A 11 -12.46 -6.57 -0.08
N CYS A 12 -11.84 -7.31 0.82
CA CYS A 12 -10.82 -8.31 0.48
C CYS A 12 -11.37 -9.70 0.13
N ASN A 13 -12.67 -9.96 0.30
CA ASN A 13 -13.18 -11.34 0.38
C ASN A 13 -13.23 -12.11 -0.95
N ASP A 14 -13.41 -11.45 -2.09
CA ASP A 14 -13.52 -12.17 -3.38
C ASP A 14 -12.16 -12.51 -4.01
N PHE A 15 -11.11 -11.83 -3.58
CA PHE A 15 -9.72 -12.05 -4.03
C PHE A 15 -8.83 -12.69 -2.97
N ALA A 16 -9.27 -12.74 -1.73
CA ALA A 16 -8.67 -13.59 -0.71
C ALA A 16 -9.05 -15.04 -1.03
N SER A 17 -8.70 -15.45 -2.26
CA SER A 17 -8.85 -16.83 -2.65
C SER A 17 -8.15 -17.73 -1.64
N ASP A 18 -8.55 -18.96 -1.58
CA ASP A 18 -8.02 -20.06 -0.78
C ASP A 18 -6.51 -20.31 -0.95
N THR A 19 -5.78 -19.39 -1.56
CA THR A 19 -4.33 -19.45 -1.73
C THR A 19 -3.64 -18.91 -0.48
N TYR A 20 -3.47 -19.76 0.48
CA TYR A 20 -2.54 -19.56 1.59
C TYR A 20 -1.28 -20.40 1.33
N PRO A 21 -0.10 -19.90 1.61
CA PRO A 21 0.24 -18.59 2.17
C PRO A 21 0.18 -17.45 1.15
N ILE A 22 -0.19 -16.23 1.61
CA ILE A 22 -0.07 -15.02 0.79
C ILE A 22 1.40 -14.68 0.54
N GLN A 23 1.66 -13.85 -0.47
CA GLN A 23 3.03 -13.52 -0.90
C GLN A 23 3.93 -13.05 0.24
N ASP A 24 3.45 -12.21 1.15
CA ASP A 24 4.22 -11.70 2.29
C ASP A 24 4.65 -12.84 3.23
N ASN A 25 3.75 -13.78 3.51
CA ASN A 25 4.08 -14.96 4.32
C ASN A 25 5.11 -15.86 3.63
N LEU A 26 5.03 -16.02 2.29
CA LEU A 26 6.03 -16.79 1.55
C LEU A 26 7.41 -16.15 1.65
N ILE A 27 7.51 -14.85 1.48
CA ILE A 27 8.78 -14.11 1.61
C ILE A 27 9.37 -14.27 3.01
N GLN A 28 8.53 -14.10 4.04
CA GLN A 28 8.95 -14.31 5.43
C GLN A 28 9.46 -15.74 5.64
N MET A 29 8.70 -16.75 5.25
CA MET A 29 9.09 -18.15 5.38
C MET A 29 10.41 -18.46 4.64
N MET A 30 10.60 -17.89 3.44
CA MET A 30 11.84 -18.07 2.69
C MET A 30 13.04 -17.45 3.42
N GLY A 31 12.88 -16.28 4.04
CA GLY A 31 13.88 -15.64 4.86
C GLY A 31 14.25 -16.52 6.09
N GLU A 32 13.26 -17.00 6.81
CA GLU A 32 13.44 -17.88 7.97
C GLU A 32 14.15 -19.19 7.59
N VAL A 33 13.75 -19.83 6.50
CA VAL A 33 14.41 -21.06 5.99
C VAL A 33 15.85 -20.79 5.54
N ALA A 34 16.12 -19.62 4.99
CA ALA A 34 17.47 -19.22 4.61
C ALA A 34 18.36 -18.84 5.81
N GLY A 35 17.78 -18.76 7.03
CA GLY A 35 18.50 -18.38 8.24
C GLY A 35 18.86 -16.89 8.27
N THR A 36 18.10 -16.04 7.55
CA THR A 36 18.25 -14.59 7.60
C THR A 36 17.36 -13.99 8.68
N ASP A 37 17.80 -12.89 9.28
CA ASP A 37 16.96 -12.13 10.19
C ASP A 37 15.78 -11.52 9.42
N VAL A 38 14.56 -11.74 9.95
CA VAL A 38 13.33 -11.16 9.39
C VAL A 38 12.86 -10.04 10.32
N LEU A 39 12.80 -8.83 9.79
CA LEU A 39 12.46 -7.62 10.53
C LEU A 39 11.17 -7.00 9.98
N SER A 40 10.31 -6.52 10.88
CA SER A 40 9.14 -5.75 10.50
C SER A 40 9.50 -4.28 10.35
N LEU A 41 8.97 -3.64 9.30
CA LEU A 41 9.16 -2.21 9.07
C LEU A 41 8.30 -1.32 9.99
N GLU A 42 7.23 -1.89 10.55
CA GLU A 42 6.35 -1.18 11.48
C GLU A 42 5.83 -2.12 12.58
N PRO A 43 5.47 -1.59 13.77
CA PRO A 43 4.79 -2.38 14.79
C PRO A 43 3.43 -2.88 14.30
N ALA A 44 3.08 -4.13 14.60
CA ALA A 44 1.87 -4.79 14.10
C ALA A 44 0.54 -4.06 14.43
N LEU A 45 0.51 -3.23 15.48
CA LEU A 45 -0.69 -2.51 15.90
C LEU A 45 -0.67 -1.00 15.57
N ALA A 46 0.44 -0.47 15.02
CA ALA A 46 0.60 0.97 14.78
C ALA A 46 -0.56 1.56 13.96
N PHE A 47 -0.98 0.84 12.94
CA PHE A 47 -2.11 1.21 12.10
C PHE A 47 -3.42 1.35 12.89
N ARG A 48 -3.74 0.37 13.74
CA ARG A 48 -4.99 0.36 14.53
C ARG A 48 -4.99 1.38 15.65
N GLU A 49 -3.87 1.56 16.32
CA GLU A 49 -3.73 2.53 17.42
C GLU A 49 -3.98 3.96 16.93
N LYS A 50 -3.51 4.29 15.73
CA LYS A 50 -3.74 5.59 15.14
C LYS A 50 -5.22 5.82 14.82
N LEU A 51 -5.91 4.85 14.24
CA LEU A 51 -7.35 4.94 13.96
C LEU A 51 -8.19 5.03 15.23
N GLY A 52 -7.80 4.35 16.31
CA GLY A 52 -8.47 4.39 17.60
C GLY A 52 -8.35 5.73 18.32
N ASN A 53 -7.43 6.61 17.90
CA ASN A 53 -7.24 7.91 18.54
C ASN A 53 -8.37 8.87 18.16
N PRO A 54 -9.11 9.44 19.16
CA PRO A 54 -10.20 10.40 18.90
C PRO A 54 -9.80 11.63 18.07
N LYS A 55 -8.52 12.02 18.10
CA LYS A 55 -7.99 13.12 17.28
C LYS A 55 -8.06 12.82 15.78
N ASN A 56 -8.04 11.55 15.41
CA ASN A 56 -8.06 11.08 14.01
C ASN A 56 -9.47 10.74 13.52
N ARG A 57 -10.52 11.24 14.20
CA ARG A 57 -11.92 10.97 13.84
C ARG A 57 -12.25 11.34 12.39
N ALA A 58 -11.68 12.44 11.89
CA ALA A 58 -11.89 12.85 10.49
C ALA A 58 -11.34 11.80 9.52
N LEU A 59 -10.12 11.33 9.75
CA LEU A 59 -9.50 10.26 8.99
C LEU A 59 -10.33 8.97 9.03
N THR A 60 -10.82 8.58 10.21
CA THR A 60 -11.67 7.38 10.34
C THR A 60 -12.93 7.49 9.48
N PHE A 61 -13.58 8.67 9.44
CA PHE A 61 -14.74 8.88 8.57
C PHE A 61 -14.39 8.90 7.10
N ASP A 62 -13.24 9.43 6.72
CA ASP A 62 -12.79 9.45 5.34
C ASP A 62 -12.46 8.04 4.84
N LEU A 63 -11.81 7.22 5.66
CA LEU A 63 -11.61 5.78 5.36
C LEU A 63 -12.92 5.01 5.23
N ILE A 64 -13.90 5.26 6.13
CA ILE A 64 -15.23 4.64 5.99
C ILE A 64 -15.88 5.02 4.67
N ARG A 65 -15.80 6.27 4.24
CA ARG A 65 -16.35 6.73 2.96
C ARG A 65 -15.64 6.07 1.78
N LEU A 66 -14.32 6.01 1.82
CA LEU A 66 -13.51 5.38 0.78
C LEU A 66 -13.88 3.91 0.63
N TYR A 67 -13.82 3.15 1.71
CA TYR A 67 -14.13 1.72 1.67
C TYR A 67 -15.62 1.42 1.37
N ALA A 68 -16.52 2.35 1.67
CA ALA A 68 -17.92 2.19 1.31
C ALA A 68 -18.15 2.19 -0.22
N LEU A 69 -17.26 2.79 -1.01
CA LEU A 69 -17.32 2.73 -2.47
C LEU A 69 -17.08 1.31 -2.99
N SER A 70 -16.32 0.51 -2.26
CA SER A 70 -16.00 -0.88 -2.62
C SER A 70 -17.10 -1.89 -2.18
N LEU A 71 -18.25 -1.42 -1.75
CA LEU A 71 -19.38 -2.28 -1.42
C LEU A 71 -20.22 -2.69 -2.65
N ASP A 72 -20.01 -2.07 -3.80
CA ASP A 72 -20.57 -2.49 -5.07
C ASP A 72 -19.64 -3.54 -5.71
N PRO A 73 -20.04 -4.82 -5.79
CA PRO A 73 -19.16 -5.88 -6.30
C PRO A 73 -18.82 -5.71 -7.77
N GLU A 74 -19.72 -5.17 -8.58
CA GLU A 74 -19.48 -5.00 -10.03
C GLU A 74 -18.41 -3.92 -10.26
N GLN A 75 -18.56 -2.77 -9.60
CA GLN A 75 -17.59 -1.69 -9.68
C GLN A 75 -16.24 -2.13 -9.10
N THR A 76 -16.23 -2.76 -7.94
CA THR A 76 -15.01 -3.24 -7.29
C THR A 76 -14.24 -4.22 -8.17
N ASN A 77 -14.93 -5.16 -8.81
CA ASN A 77 -14.30 -6.11 -9.73
C ASN A 77 -13.73 -5.44 -10.99
N ALA A 78 -14.39 -4.37 -11.49
CA ALA A 78 -13.86 -3.59 -12.61
C ALA A 78 -12.61 -2.82 -12.20
N ASP A 79 -12.62 -2.17 -11.06
CA ASP A 79 -11.49 -1.41 -10.51
C ASP A 79 -10.29 -2.33 -10.24
N TRP A 80 -10.52 -3.51 -9.70
CA TRP A 80 -9.47 -4.52 -9.48
C TRP A 80 -8.84 -4.98 -10.78
N ARG A 81 -9.63 -5.29 -11.83
CA ARG A 81 -9.08 -5.69 -13.13
C ARG A 81 -8.23 -4.58 -13.74
N ASN A 82 -8.69 -3.34 -13.65
CA ASN A 82 -7.94 -2.18 -14.14
C ASN A 82 -6.67 -1.95 -13.33
N GLY A 83 -6.75 -2.01 -12.01
CA GLY A 83 -5.62 -1.89 -11.10
C GLY A 83 -4.57 -2.97 -11.34
N ALA A 84 -4.99 -4.24 -11.48
CA ALA A 84 -4.11 -5.35 -11.79
C ALA A 84 -3.42 -5.18 -13.15
N ALA A 85 -4.14 -4.70 -14.18
CA ALA A 85 -3.54 -4.42 -15.49
C ALA A 85 -2.48 -3.32 -15.41
N LEU A 86 -2.73 -2.25 -14.67
CA LEU A 86 -1.76 -1.17 -14.45
C LEU A 86 -0.55 -1.68 -13.67
N TYR A 87 -0.77 -2.44 -12.59
CA TYR A 87 0.29 -3.05 -11.79
C TYR A 87 1.21 -3.96 -12.61
N LEU A 88 0.64 -4.90 -13.37
CA LEU A 88 1.40 -5.82 -14.21
C LEU A 88 2.21 -5.12 -15.31
N ASN A 89 1.80 -3.92 -15.72
CA ASN A 89 2.56 -3.07 -16.63
C ASN A 89 3.51 -2.09 -15.91
N GLY A 90 3.58 -2.13 -14.58
CA GLY A 90 4.43 -1.27 -13.77
C GLY A 90 4.02 0.20 -13.77
N LEU A 91 2.74 0.48 -13.98
CA LEU A 91 2.14 1.81 -14.06
C LEU A 91 1.49 2.23 -12.72
N ASN A 92 2.16 1.95 -11.61
CA ASN A 92 1.62 2.20 -10.26
C ASN A 92 1.27 3.67 -10.00
N ALA A 93 2.10 4.61 -10.49
CA ALA A 93 1.81 6.04 -10.38
C ALA A 93 0.52 6.43 -11.14
N LEU A 94 0.26 5.80 -12.28
CA LEU A 94 -0.99 6.01 -13.02
C LEU A 94 -2.20 5.43 -12.27
N ALA A 95 -2.04 4.28 -11.62
CA ALA A 95 -3.09 3.70 -10.79
C ALA A 95 -3.53 4.65 -9.67
N LEU A 96 -2.58 5.25 -8.94
CA LEU A 96 -2.87 6.27 -7.93
C LEU A 96 -3.57 7.52 -8.52
N ALA A 97 -3.14 7.97 -9.70
CA ALA A 97 -3.77 9.11 -10.35
C ALA A 97 -5.22 8.83 -10.77
N VAL A 98 -5.51 7.62 -11.26
CA VAL A 98 -6.87 7.17 -11.62
C VAL A 98 -7.76 7.13 -10.39
N GLU A 99 -7.27 6.61 -9.27
CA GLU A 99 -8.01 6.58 -8.02
C GLU A 99 -8.35 7.99 -7.51
N ARG A 100 -7.39 8.90 -7.53
CA ARG A 100 -7.60 10.31 -7.17
C ARG A 100 -8.67 10.98 -8.04
N ASP A 101 -8.69 10.68 -9.34
CA ASP A 101 -9.72 11.21 -10.24
C ASP A 101 -11.10 10.62 -9.93
N ALA A 102 -11.19 9.33 -9.67
CA ALA A 102 -12.43 8.68 -9.25
C ALA A 102 -13.01 9.31 -7.98
N LEU A 103 -12.18 9.64 -6.99
CA LEU A 103 -12.63 10.31 -5.78
C LEU A 103 -13.12 11.75 -6.03
N ARG A 104 -12.54 12.47 -6.99
CA ARG A 104 -13.06 13.77 -7.44
C ARG A 104 -14.45 13.62 -8.03
N GLN A 105 -14.66 12.62 -8.86
CA GLN A 105 -15.96 12.37 -9.48
C GLN A 105 -17.04 12.03 -8.45
N VAL A 106 -16.70 11.26 -7.43
CA VAL A 106 -17.65 10.83 -6.41
C VAL A 106 -17.93 11.93 -5.37
N PHE A 107 -16.90 12.61 -4.87
CA PHE A 107 -17.01 13.55 -3.75
C PHE A 107 -16.92 15.03 -4.14
N GLY A 108 -16.68 15.31 -5.43
CA GLY A 108 -16.48 16.66 -5.96
C GLY A 108 -15.04 17.16 -5.83
N ASP A 109 -14.73 18.21 -6.62
CA ASP A 109 -13.37 18.72 -6.83
C ASP A 109 -12.63 19.17 -5.56
N ASN A 110 -13.35 19.66 -4.58
CA ASN A 110 -12.75 20.16 -3.33
C ASN A 110 -12.62 19.06 -2.27
N ARG A 111 -13.63 18.19 -2.19
CA ARG A 111 -13.72 17.21 -1.11
C ARG A 111 -12.98 15.91 -1.43
N GLY A 112 -13.02 15.47 -2.68
CA GLY A 112 -12.32 14.28 -3.14
C GLY A 112 -10.82 14.36 -2.84
N PRO A 113 -10.10 15.40 -3.35
CA PRO A 113 -8.69 15.59 -3.04
C PRO A 113 -8.39 15.68 -1.55
N ALA A 114 -9.18 16.41 -0.77
CA ALA A 114 -8.94 16.55 0.66
C ALA A 114 -9.14 15.25 1.46
N ILE A 115 -10.00 14.34 0.99
CA ILE A 115 -10.12 12.98 1.54
C ILE A 115 -8.88 12.19 1.16
N GLN A 116 -8.51 12.21 -0.11
CA GLN A 116 -7.37 11.46 -0.63
C GLN A 116 -6.08 11.87 0.08
N ASP A 117 -5.77 13.16 0.14
CA ASP A 117 -4.55 13.67 0.78
C ASP A 117 -4.45 13.16 2.23
N ARG A 118 -5.54 13.22 3.00
CA ARG A 118 -5.55 12.75 4.39
C ARG A 118 -5.40 11.25 4.53
N VAL A 119 -5.93 10.51 3.57
CA VAL A 119 -5.81 9.04 3.52
C VAL A 119 -4.43 8.64 3.07
N ASP A 120 -3.87 9.29 2.06
CA ASP A 120 -2.51 9.04 1.57
C ASP A 120 -1.47 9.36 2.64
N ASP A 121 -1.58 10.50 3.32
CA ASP A 121 -0.73 10.85 4.47
C ASP A 121 -0.68 9.69 5.48
N TYR A 122 -1.83 9.11 5.78
CA TYR A 122 -1.95 8.06 6.78
C TYR A 122 -1.52 6.68 6.27
N LEU A 123 -1.98 6.28 5.08
CA LEU A 123 -1.75 4.94 4.55
C LEU A 123 -0.36 4.78 3.93
N LEU A 124 0.20 5.85 3.39
CA LEU A 124 1.43 5.82 2.59
C LEU A 124 2.53 6.70 3.20
N ASP A 125 2.35 8.02 3.23
CA ASP A 125 3.45 8.96 3.43
C ASP A 125 4.10 8.83 4.81
N GLU A 126 3.33 8.90 5.88
CA GLU A 126 3.89 8.72 7.23
C GLU A 126 4.53 7.35 7.43
N ARG A 127 3.95 6.31 6.82
CA ARG A 127 4.49 4.95 6.89
C ARG A 127 5.76 4.82 6.08
N ASN A 128 5.85 5.44 4.90
CA ASN A 128 7.04 5.43 4.06
C ASN A 128 8.23 6.04 4.79
N HIS A 129 8.05 7.19 5.44
CA HIS A 129 9.09 7.79 6.26
C HIS A 129 9.53 6.88 7.42
N ALA A 130 8.56 6.23 8.10
CA ALA A 130 8.85 5.29 9.17
C ALA A 130 9.57 4.04 8.65
N PHE A 131 9.18 3.51 7.48
CA PHE A 131 9.82 2.35 6.86
C PHE A 131 11.27 2.63 6.52
N VAL A 132 11.56 3.78 5.89
CA VAL A 132 12.93 4.18 5.60
C VAL A 132 13.74 4.34 6.88
N ALA A 133 13.21 5.03 7.88
CA ALA A 133 13.90 5.23 9.16
C ALA A 133 14.22 3.88 9.85
N THR A 134 13.29 2.93 9.80
CA THR A 134 13.47 1.59 10.38
C THR A 134 14.49 0.77 9.60
N ALA A 135 14.44 0.81 8.26
CA ALA A 135 15.30 -0.02 7.41
C ALA A 135 16.72 0.54 7.24
N LEU A 136 16.91 1.86 7.37
CA LEU A 136 18.17 2.56 7.05
C LEU A 136 19.41 1.96 7.70
N PRO A 137 19.42 1.57 8.99
CA PRO A 137 20.58 0.97 9.64
C PRO A 137 21.05 -0.33 8.97
N ASP A 138 20.11 -1.15 8.47
CA ASP A 138 20.43 -2.41 7.82
C ASP A 138 20.73 -2.23 6.34
N LEU A 139 19.99 -1.36 5.64
CA LEU A 139 20.28 -0.99 4.25
C LEU A 139 21.70 -0.46 4.09
N THR A 140 22.18 0.32 5.05
CA THR A 140 23.57 0.86 5.03
C THR A 140 24.62 -0.24 5.14
N LYS A 141 24.32 -1.36 5.82
CA LYS A 141 25.21 -2.53 5.89
C LYS A 141 25.20 -3.34 4.60
N GLY A 142 24.13 -3.26 3.82
CA GLY A 142 23.93 -4.02 2.59
C GLY A 142 23.38 -5.43 2.83
N GLY A 143 23.09 -6.14 1.71
CA GLY A 143 22.58 -7.51 1.76
C GLY A 143 21.14 -7.63 2.25
N VAL A 144 20.34 -6.57 2.13
CA VAL A 144 18.92 -6.52 2.55
C VAL A 144 18.00 -6.78 1.37
N PHE A 145 17.02 -7.64 1.57
CA PHE A 145 15.84 -7.73 0.73
C PHE A 145 14.66 -7.10 1.48
N MET A 146 13.98 -6.14 0.87
CA MET A 146 12.84 -5.44 1.45
C MET A 146 11.62 -5.61 0.54
N ALA A 147 10.51 -6.13 1.09
CA ALA A 147 9.25 -6.27 0.40
C ALA A 147 8.23 -5.28 0.96
N ILE A 148 7.62 -4.50 0.09
CA ILE A 148 6.57 -3.53 0.43
C ILE A 148 5.50 -3.51 -0.65
N GLY A 149 4.30 -3.08 -0.30
CA GLY A 149 3.22 -2.87 -1.27
C GLY A 149 3.61 -1.86 -2.35
N SER A 150 3.23 -2.14 -3.59
CA SER A 150 3.64 -1.31 -4.75
C SER A 150 3.12 0.13 -4.70
N TRP A 151 2.08 0.40 -3.95
CA TRP A 151 1.52 1.75 -3.75
C TRP A 151 2.42 2.64 -2.90
N HIS A 152 3.31 2.05 -2.11
CA HIS A 152 4.33 2.77 -1.36
C HIS A 152 5.50 3.28 -2.24
N LEU A 153 5.60 2.84 -3.51
CA LEU A 153 6.78 3.13 -4.33
C LEU A 153 6.79 4.53 -4.95
N PRO A 154 5.69 5.02 -5.60
CA PRO A 154 5.70 6.27 -6.36
C PRO A 154 5.42 7.50 -5.50
N GLY A 155 5.75 8.68 -6.05
CA GLY A 155 5.49 9.98 -5.44
C GLY A 155 6.68 10.58 -4.71
N GLU A 156 6.54 11.84 -4.30
CA GLU A 156 7.59 12.59 -3.59
C GLU A 156 7.90 11.95 -2.22
N ASN A 157 6.86 11.47 -1.52
CA ASN A 157 6.98 10.71 -0.27
C ASN A 157 7.01 9.18 -0.53
N GLY A 158 7.20 8.74 -1.78
CA GLY A 158 7.32 7.34 -2.12
C GLY A 158 8.69 6.76 -1.74
N MET A 159 8.72 5.46 -1.45
CA MET A 159 9.93 4.75 -1.02
C MET A 159 11.11 4.94 -1.98
N VAL A 160 10.83 5.03 -3.31
CA VAL A 160 11.89 5.22 -4.31
C VAL A 160 12.60 6.56 -4.11
N GLU A 161 11.84 7.64 -3.89
CA GLU A 161 12.41 8.96 -3.71
C GLU A 161 13.05 9.12 -2.34
N LEU A 162 12.40 8.68 -1.29
CA LEU A 162 12.96 8.71 0.07
C LEU A 162 14.28 7.95 0.19
N LEU A 163 14.44 6.81 -0.51
CA LEU A 163 15.73 6.10 -0.56
C LEU A 163 16.78 6.87 -1.34
N ARG A 164 16.42 7.58 -2.41
CA ARG A 164 17.33 8.46 -3.13
C ARG A 164 17.81 9.64 -2.27
N GLU A 165 16.88 10.26 -1.55
CA GLU A 165 17.19 11.33 -0.59
C GLU A 165 18.10 10.83 0.54
N ALA A 166 17.95 9.57 0.95
CA ALA A 166 18.85 8.91 1.89
C ALA A 166 20.22 8.53 1.29
N GLY A 167 20.47 8.85 0.01
CA GLY A 167 21.75 8.67 -0.67
C GLY A 167 21.91 7.35 -1.43
N PHE A 168 20.86 6.56 -1.59
CA PHE A 168 20.91 5.32 -2.36
C PHE A 168 20.69 5.56 -3.85
N THR A 169 21.37 4.79 -4.70
CA THR A 169 21.05 4.70 -6.12
C THR A 169 19.94 3.67 -6.31
N VAL A 170 18.76 4.10 -6.73
CA VAL A 170 17.62 3.21 -6.97
C VAL A 170 17.41 3.00 -8.45
N THR A 171 17.58 1.76 -8.91
CA THR A 171 17.44 1.36 -10.33
C THR A 171 16.34 0.34 -10.47
N ARG A 172 15.42 0.57 -11.43
CA ARG A 172 14.39 -0.40 -11.78
C ARG A 172 15.00 -1.57 -12.57
N ILE A 173 14.73 -2.78 -12.11
CA ILE A 173 15.09 -4.00 -12.82
C ILE A 173 13.82 -4.54 -13.49
N ALA A 174 13.85 -4.68 -14.81
CA ALA A 174 12.78 -5.35 -15.54
C ALA A 174 12.93 -6.87 -15.34
N LEU A 175 11.91 -7.50 -14.80
CA LEU A 175 11.85 -8.96 -14.78
C LEU A 175 11.53 -9.49 -16.19
N PRO A 176 12.14 -10.61 -16.63
CA PRO A 176 11.74 -11.25 -17.86
C PRO A 176 10.24 -11.60 -17.79
N ARG A 177 9.48 -11.16 -18.77
CA ARG A 177 8.13 -11.72 -18.93
C ARG A 177 8.30 -13.19 -19.27
N GLU A 178 7.68 -14.08 -18.51
CA GLU A 178 7.50 -15.45 -18.96
C GLU A 178 6.78 -15.36 -20.31
N ALA A 179 7.39 -15.93 -21.33
CA ALA A 179 6.76 -16.01 -22.63
C ALA A 179 5.45 -16.76 -22.43
N ALA A 180 4.33 -16.12 -22.74
CA ALA A 180 3.05 -16.80 -22.76
C ALA A 180 3.16 -17.94 -23.78
N GLU A 181 3.15 -19.19 -23.31
CA GLU A 181 3.01 -20.37 -24.13
C GLU A 181 1.62 -20.45 -24.76
#